data_66ac2fd0de53e1a7bcc2a7740f7a332b
#
_entry.id   66ac2fd0de53e1a7bcc2a7740f7a332b
#
_cell.length_a   1.000
_cell.length_b   1.000
_cell.length_c   1.000
_cell.angle_alpha   90.00
_cell.angle_beta   90.00
_cell.angle_gamma   90.00
#
_symmetry.space_group_name_H-M   'P 1'
#
loop_
_entity.id
_entity.type
_entity.pdbx_description
1 polymer ?
#
loop_
_entity_poly.entity_id
_entity_poly.type
_entity_poly.pdbx_seq_one_letter_code
_entity_poly.pdbx_strand_id
1 'polypeptide(L)'
;HNNEETVREVLDRGFWAAFTLYPQTKMGNERMVEIARQYGSHHVFIDSSADWGKSDPLAVPKTARLMLERGIPRADVDAICYGNALAAYGQGGQMQESDWLAPQALDQRELYQGNSVLRGQAPQVDGLPVIPERVENALIE
;
A
#
# COMPACT_ATOMS: atom_id res chain seq x y z
N HIS A 1 -11.18 0.99 -13.46
CA HIS A 1 -10.97 0.72 -12.03
C HIS A 1 -11.42 1.86 -11.11
N ASN A 2 -11.78 3.01 -11.62
CA ASN A 2 -12.24 4.16 -10.85
C ASN A 2 -13.38 4.88 -11.56
N ASN A 3 -14.41 4.10 -11.87
CA ASN A 3 -15.68 4.64 -12.36
C ASN A 3 -16.32 5.46 -11.23
N GLU A 4 -16.59 6.73 -11.49
CA GLU A 4 -17.11 7.67 -10.48
C GLU A 4 -18.47 7.27 -9.92
N GLU A 5 -19.33 6.73 -10.76
CA GLU A 5 -20.64 6.22 -10.34
C GLU A 5 -20.50 5.08 -9.31
N THR A 6 -19.60 4.13 -9.60
CA THR A 6 -19.30 3.02 -8.67
C THR A 6 -18.69 3.52 -7.36
N VAL A 7 -17.77 4.47 -7.42
CA VAL A 7 -17.16 5.04 -6.20
C VAL A 7 -18.23 5.70 -5.32
N ARG A 8 -19.09 6.51 -5.94
CA ARG A 8 -20.19 7.17 -5.24
C ARG A 8 -21.13 6.15 -4.59
N GLU A 9 -21.59 5.15 -5.36
CA GLU A 9 -22.48 4.12 -4.85
C GLU A 9 -21.88 3.35 -3.66
N VAL A 10 -20.58 2.99 -3.73
CA VAL A 10 -19.87 2.31 -2.64
C VAL A 10 -19.88 3.16 -1.37
N LEU A 11 -19.53 4.44 -1.49
CA LEU A 11 -19.46 5.35 -0.35
C LEU A 11 -20.84 5.70 0.21
N ASP A 12 -21.84 5.94 -0.65
CA ASP A 12 -23.23 6.23 -0.23
C ASP A 12 -23.87 5.07 0.54
N ARG A 13 -23.44 3.85 0.25
CA ARG A 13 -23.87 2.64 0.99
C ARG A 13 -23.05 2.38 2.27
N GLY A 14 -22.08 3.22 2.59
CA GLY A 14 -21.23 3.08 3.76
C GLY A 14 -20.19 1.97 3.66
N PHE A 15 -19.88 1.53 2.45
CA PHE A 15 -18.82 0.55 2.21
C PHE A 15 -17.44 1.21 2.08
N TRP A 16 -16.40 0.40 2.14
CA TRP A 16 -15.02 0.83 1.97
C TRP A 16 -14.64 0.89 0.49
N ALA A 17 -14.09 2.01 0.08
CA ALA A 17 -13.53 2.20 -1.25
C ALA A 17 -11.99 2.08 -1.17
N ALA A 18 -11.47 0.93 -1.60
CA ALA A 18 -10.04 0.68 -1.70
C ALA A 18 -9.52 1.03 -3.10
N PHE A 19 -8.46 1.83 -3.18
CA PHE A 19 -7.85 2.24 -4.44
C PHE A 19 -6.42 1.76 -4.54
N THR A 20 -6.14 0.94 -5.55
CA THR A 20 -4.80 0.46 -5.83
C THR A 20 -4.04 1.45 -6.71
N LEU A 21 -2.94 1.97 -6.19
CA LEU A 21 -2.02 2.85 -6.91
C LEU A 21 -1.10 2.00 -7.80
N TYR A 22 -1.42 2.01 -9.08
CA TYR A 22 -0.64 1.32 -10.11
C TYR A 22 -0.67 2.15 -11.40
N PRO A 23 0.26 3.10 -11.57
CA PRO A 23 0.19 4.16 -12.58
C PRO A 23 0.05 3.67 -14.01
N GLN A 24 0.54 2.48 -14.31
CA GLN A 24 0.55 1.96 -15.69
C GLN A 24 -0.80 1.35 -16.10
N THR A 25 -1.55 0.77 -15.18
CA THR A 25 -2.75 -0.01 -15.52
C THR A 25 -3.98 0.31 -14.69
N LYS A 26 -3.83 0.98 -13.56
CA LYS A 26 -4.95 1.27 -12.64
C LYS A 26 -5.08 2.76 -12.38
N MET A 27 -4.36 3.30 -11.41
CA MET A 27 -4.52 4.69 -10.99
C MET A 27 -3.19 5.31 -10.57
N GLY A 28 -2.94 6.54 -11.03
CA GLY A 28 -1.79 7.34 -10.61
C GLY A 28 -2.09 8.24 -9.40
N ASN A 29 -1.03 8.81 -8.84
CA ASN A 29 -1.07 9.64 -7.64
C ASN A 29 -1.95 10.88 -7.79
N GLU A 30 -1.91 11.56 -8.95
CA GLU A 30 -2.73 12.76 -9.21
C GLU A 30 -4.23 12.44 -9.17
N ARG A 31 -4.64 11.33 -9.79
CA ARG A 31 -6.05 10.91 -9.77
C ARG A 31 -6.52 10.61 -8.34
N MET A 32 -5.66 10.05 -7.50
CA MET A 32 -6.02 9.83 -6.09
C MET A 32 -6.21 11.14 -5.32
N VAL A 33 -5.42 12.16 -5.63
CA VAL A 33 -5.64 13.51 -5.05
C VAL A 33 -7.00 14.08 -5.44
N GLU A 34 -7.41 13.89 -6.69
CA GLU A 34 -8.75 14.32 -7.16
C GLU A 34 -9.86 13.57 -6.41
N ILE A 35 -9.73 12.27 -6.24
CA ILE A 35 -10.68 11.43 -5.50
C ILE A 35 -10.79 11.91 -4.05
N ALA A 36 -9.66 12.13 -3.39
CA ALA A 36 -9.64 12.62 -2.01
C ALA A 36 -10.30 14.00 -1.86
N ARG A 37 -10.14 14.87 -2.85
CA ARG A 37 -10.83 16.18 -2.88
C ARG A 37 -12.32 16.07 -3.11
N GLN A 38 -12.73 15.16 -3.98
CA GLN A 38 -14.12 15.01 -4.41
C GLN A 38 -14.96 14.27 -3.36
N TYR A 39 -14.42 13.25 -2.75
CA TYR A 39 -15.15 12.33 -1.87
C TYR A 39 -14.73 12.42 -0.40
N GLY A 40 -13.63 13.11 -0.10
CA GLY A 40 -13.08 13.18 1.25
C GLY A 40 -12.32 11.91 1.65
N SER A 41 -12.08 11.78 2.95
CA SER A 41 -11.31 10.66 3.53
C SER A 41 -12.18 9.54 4.10
N HIS A 42 -13.49 9.77 4.30
CA HIS A 42 -14.35 8.81 4.97
C HIS A 42 -14.51 7.53 4.15
N HIS A 43 -14.15 6.39 4.73
CA HIS A 43 -14.19 5.06 4.10
C HIS A 43 -13.36 4.91 2.81
N VAL A 44 -12.39 5.78 2.59
CA VAL A 44 -11.46 5.73 1.45
C VAL A 44 -10.08 5.32 1.94
N PHE A 45 -9.46 4.34 1.30
CA PHE A 45 -8.05 4.01 1.56
C PHE A 45 -7.31 3.55 0.30
N ILE A 46 -5.99 3.55 0.38
CA ILE A 46 -5.11 3.23 -0.76
C ILE A 46 -4.13 2.13 -0.42
N ASP A 47 -3.73 1.41 -1.44
CA ASP A 47 -2.63 0.46 -1.42
C ASP A 47 -1.72 0.63 -2.64
N SER A 48 -0.57 -0.04 -2.64
CA SER A 48 0.29 -0.18 -3.81
C SER A 48 0.30 -1.62 -4.29
N SER A 49 0.06 -1.82 -5.58
CA SER A 49 0.11 -3.15 -6.19
C SER A 49 1.52 -3.50 -6.64
N ALA A 50 1.93 -4.75 -6.40
CA ALA A 50 3.19 -5.32 -6.87
C ALA A 50 2.99 -6.72 -7.45
N ASP A 51 1.77 -7.02 -7.91
CA ASP A 51 1.34 -8.34 -8.31
C ASP A 51 1.86 -8.75 -9.68
N TRP A 52 2.04 -7.81 -10.60
CA TRP A 52 2.59 -8.07 -11.94
C TRP A 52 3.05 -6.81 -12.67
N GLY A 53 4.16 -6.91 -13.36
CA GLY A 53 4.75 -5.78 -14.10
C GLY A 53 5.49 -4.78 -13.20
N LYS A 54 5.80 -3.62 -13.77
CA LYS A 54 6.50 -2.54 -13.05
C LYS A 54 5.57 -1.92 -12.02
N SER A 55 5.97 -2.00 -10.76
CA SER A 55 5.26 -1.37 -9.64
C SER A 55 6.12 -0.32 -8.96
N ASP A 56 5.48 0.58 -8.22
CA ASP A 56 6.17 1.55 -7.38
C ASP A 56 5.88 1.23 -5.90
N PRO A 57 6.82 0.61 -5.17
CA PRO A 57 6.62 0.30 -3.76
C PRO A 57 6.48 1.56 -2.89
N LEU A 58 6.85 2.72 -3.42
CA LEU A 58 6.71 4.02 -2.76
C LEU A 58 5.46 4.79 -3.22
N ALA A 59 4.54 4.17 -3.94
CA ALA A 59 3.34 4.84 -4.45
C ALA A 59 2.51 5.46 -3.33
N VAL A 60 2.27 4.76 -2.23
CA VAL A 60 1.52 5.28 -1.08
C VAL A 60 2.20 6.50 -0.44
N PRO A 61 3.48 6.46 -0.01
CA PRO A 61 4.13 7.64 0.57
C PRO A 61 4.28 8.80 -0.41
N LYS A 62 4.47 8.54 -1.70
CA LYS A 62 4.49 9.60 -2.73
C LYS A 62 3.14 10.28 -2.86
N THR A 63 2.05 9.49 -2.85
CA THR A 63 0.68 10.03 -2.89
C THR A 63 0.35 10.81 -1.64
N ALA A 64 0.72 10.32 -0.45
CA ALA A 64 0.55 11.04 0.80
C ALA A 64 1.23 12.43 0.76
N ARG A 65 2.47 12.47 0.29
CA ARG A 65 3.20 13.73 0.11
C ARG A 65 2.49 14.66 -0.86
N LEU A 66 2.07 14.15 -2.01
CA LEU A 66 1.37 14.93 -3.01
C LEU A 66 0.04 15.49 -2.49
N MET A 67 -0.73 14.72 -1.72
CA MET A 67 -1.95 15.17 -1.06
C MET A 67 -1.68 16.35 -0.13
N LEU A 68 -0.63 16.28 0.71
CA LEU A 68 -0.21 17.38 1.59
C LEU A 68 0.20 18.62 0.80
N GLU A 69 1.01 18.47 -0.24
CA GLU A 69 1.43 19.57 -1.14
C GLU A 69 0.25 20.23 -1.84
N ARG A 70 -0.83 19.50 -2.09
CA ARG A 70 -2.07 19.97 -2.70
C ARG A 70 -3.10 20.48 -1.68
N GLY A 71 -2.73 20.58 -0.38
CA GLY A 71 -3.53 21.18 0.68
C GLY A 71 -4.61 20.28 1.27
N ILE A 72 -4.55 18.96 1.08
CA ILE A 72 -5.41 18.03 1.80
C ILE A 72 -4.96 18.00 3.26
N PRO A 73 -5.89 18.11 4.24
CA PRO A 73 -5.54 18.09 5.65
C PRO A 73 -4.77 16.85 6.06
N ARG A 74 -3.78 16.99 6.93
CA ARG A 74 -2.96 15.89 7.42
C ARG A 74 -3.79 14.73 7.98
N ALA A 75 -4.86 15.03 8.72
CA ALA A 75 -5.74 14.02 9.29
C ALA A 75 -6.41 13.17 8.19
N ASP A 76 -6.82 13.77 7.08
CA ASP A 76 -7.41 13.06 5.95
C ASP A 76 -6.38 12.19 5.23
N VAL A 77 -5.15 12.69 5.08
CA VAL A 77 -4.05 11.91 4.48
C VAL A 77 -3.72 10.70 5.35
N ASP A 78 -3.63 10.87 6.67
CA ASP A 78 -3.35 9.77 7.60
C ASP A 78 -4.50 8.74 7.60
N ALA A 79 -5.75 9.20 7.52
CA ALA A 79 -6.90 8.32 7.37
C ALA A 79 -6.82 7.49 6.07
N ILE A 80 -6.62 8.14 4.93
CA ILE A 80 -6.59 7.48 3.61
C ILE A 80 -5.40 6.52 3.48
N CYS A 81 -4.22 6.91 3.96
CA CYS A 81 -3.00 6.14 3.76
C CYS A 81 -2.76 5.06 4.81
N TYR A 82 -3.45 5.11 5.95
CA TYR A 82 -3.19 4.21 7.08
C TYR A 82 -4.46 3.85 7.87
N GLY A 83 -5.10 4.80 8.52
CA GLY A 83 -6.14 4.54 9.52
C GLY A 83 -7.33 3.77 8.97
N ASN A 84 -7.80 4.11 7.77
CA ASN A 84 -8.95 3.46 7.14
C ASN A 84 -8.66 2.02 6.73
N ALA A 85 -7.45 1.71 6.30
CA ALA A 85 -7.06 0.33 6.01
C ALA A 85 -7.09 -0.52 7.29
N LEU A 86 -6.54 -0.01 8.40
CA LEU A 86 -6.63 -0.68 9.69
C LEU A 86 -8.09 -0.89 10.14
N ALA A 87 -8.93 0.14 10.00
CA ALA A 87 -10.34 0.04 10.37
C ALA A 87 -11.09 -0.97 9.49
N ALA A 88 -10.85 -0.97 8.18
CA ALA A 88 -11.49 -1.90 7.25
C ALA A 88 -11.11 -3.35 7.52
N TYR A 89 -9.82 -3.64 7.65
CA TYR A 89 -9.32 -5.01 7.88
C TYR A 89 -9.47 -5.45 9.34
N GLY A 90 -9.49 -4.52 10.29
CA GLY A 90 -9.69 -4.79 11.71
C GLY A 90 -11.10 -5.25 12.07
N GLN A 91 -12.10 -5.09 11.19
CA GLN A 91 -13.50 -5.49 11.45
C GLN A 91 -13.66 -6.98 11.80
N GLY A 92 -12.78 -7.83 11.27
CA GLY A 92 -12.77 -9.26 11.56
C GLY A 92 -12.15 -9.64 12.91
N GLY A 93 -11.62 -8.69 13.67
CA GLY A 93 -10.96 -8.93 14.96
C GLY A 93 -9.63 -9.69 14.89
N GLN A 94 -9.14 -9.99 13.68
CA GLN A 94 -7.90 -10.73 13.46
C GLN A 94 -6.67 -9.83 13.45
N MET A 95 -6.85 -8.51 13.33
CA MET A 95 -5.80 -7.52 13.24
C MET A 95 -6.09 -6.34 14.17
N GLN A 96 -5.10 -5.94 14.95
CA GLN A 96 -5.17 -4.77 15.82
C GLN A 96 -4.00 -3.83 15.53
N GLU A 97 -4.18 -2.54 15.76
CA GLU A 97 -3.14 -1.54 15.56
C GLU A 97 -1.87 -1.85 16.35
N SER A 98 -2.01 -2.39 17.57
CA SER A 98 -0.88 -2.82 18.40
C SER A 98 0.04 -3.83 17.72
N ASP A 99 -0.48 -4.65 16.81
CA ASP A 99 0.31 -5.66 16.10
C ASP A 99 1.33 -5.03 15.15
N TRP A 100 1.07 -3.79 14.71
CA TRP A 100 1.91 -3.03 13.79
C TRP A 100 2.86 -2.07 14.50
N LEU A 101 2.49 -1.61 15.69
CA LEU A 101 3.29 -0.65 16.45
C LEU A 101 4.36 -1.31 17.33
N ALA A 102 4.22 -2.59 17.61
CA ALA A 102 5.21 -3.32 18.36
C ALA A 102 6.45 -3.59 17.47
N PRO A 103 7.65 -3.10 17.84
CA PRO A 103 8.86 -3.44 17.10
C PRO A 103 9.10 -4.94 17.22
N GLN A 104 8.92 -5.65 16.11
CA GLN A 104 9.27 -7.06 16.03
C GLN A 104 10.74 -7.18 15.67
N ALA A 105 11.50 -7.87 16.51
CA ALA A 105 12.83 -8.33 16.12
C ALA A 105 12.65 -9.44 15.07
N LEU A 106 12.77 -9.06 13.80
CA LEU A 106 12.73 -10.03 12.71
C LEU A 106 14.02 -10.85 12.71
N ASP A 107 13.91 -12.14 12.98
CA ASP A 107 15.01 -13.06 12.67
C ASP A 107 15.08 -13.17 11.13
N GLN A 108 16.12 -12.58 10.56
CA GLN A 108 16.31 -12.60 9.11
C GLN A 108 16.37 -14.03 8.54
N ARG A 109 16.73 -15.02 9.34
CA ARG A 109 16.76 -16.42 8.92
C ARG A 109 15.35 -16.96 8.64
N GLU A 110 14.36 -16.55 9.41
CA GLU A 110 12.96 -16.95 9.20
C GLU A 110 12.37 -16.35 7.93
N LEU A 111 12.81 -15.15 7.53
CA LEU A 111 12.36 -14.51 6.28
C LEU A 111 12.66 -15.36 5.04
N TYR A 112 13.74 -16.14 5.05
CA TYR A 112 14.12 -16.98 3.91
C TYR A 112 13.37 -18.30 3.86
N GLN A 113 12.97 -18.86 4.99
CA GLN A 113 12.36 -20.20 5.05
C GLN A 113 10.95 -20.23 4.49
N GLY A 114 10.15 -19.22 4.70
CA GLY A 114 8.77 -19.12 4.22
C GLY A 114 8.61 -18.48 2.84
N ASN A 115 9.65 -17.82 2.31
CA ASN A 115 9.57 -17.05 1.09
C ASN A 115 9.93 -17.89 -0.15
N SER A 116 8.97 -18.11 -1.05
CA SER A 116 9.17 -18.91 -2.25
C SER A 116 10.15 -18.28 -3.25
N VAL A 117 10.29 -16.97 -3.27
CA VAL A 117 11.22 -16.23 -4.15
C VAL A 117 12.66 -16.39 -3.66
N LEU A 118 12.86 -16.40 -2.34
CA LEU A 118 14.17 -16.53 -1.72
C LEU A 118 14.57 -17.98 -1.42
N ARG A 119 13.75 -18.93 -1.82
CA ARG A 119 13.97 -20.34 -1.56
C ARG A 119 15.32 -20.80 -2.16
N GLY A 120 16.14 -21.44 -1.31
CA GLY A 120 17.45 -21.93 -1.69
C GLY A 120 18.60 -20.92 -1.52
N GLN A 121 18.31 -19.69 -1.10
CA GLN A 121 19.35 -18.72 -0.74
C GLN A 121 19.74 -18.89 0.73
N ALA A 122 21.02 -18.81 1.03
CA ALA A 122 21.50 -18.76 2.40
C ALA A 122 21.38 -17.32 2.94
N PRO A 123 20.78 -17.10 4.14
CA PRO A 123 20.76 -15.80 4.74
C PRO A 123 22.18 -15.34 5.06
N GLN A 124 22.54 -14.12 4.68
CA GLN A 124 23.80 -13.51 5.08
C GLN A 124 23.66 -12.94 6.49
N VAL A 125 24.51 -13.34 7.40
CA VAL A 125 24.43 -12.98 8.81
C VAL A 125 24.84 -11.51 9.06
N ASP A 126 25.65 -10.93 8.16
CA ASP A 126 26.32 -9.65 8.36
C ASP A 126 25.93 -8.57 7.34
N GLY A 127 24.88 -8.73 6.56
CA GLY A 127 24.52 -7.76 5.54
C GLY A 127 23.14 -7.94 4.93
N LEU A 128 22.79 -6.99 4.10
CA LEU A 128 21.61 -7.11 3.26
C LEU A 128 21.73 -8.37 2.39
N PRO A 129 20.64 -9.11 2.18
CA PRO A 129 20.67 -10.27 1.29
C PRO A 129 21.15 -9.83 -0.09
N VAL A 130 22.04 -10.62 -0.69
CA VAL A 130 22.42 -10.44 -2.09
C VAL A 130 21.18 -10.71 -2.93
N ILE A 131 20.68 -9.68 -3.58
CA ILE A 131 19.58 -9.81 -4.54
C ILE A 131 20.16 -10.59 -5.73
N PRO A 132 19.59 -11.73 -6.11
CA PRO A 132 20.09 -12.46 -7.30
C PRO A 132 20.02 -11.56 -8.53
N GLU A 133 21.02 -11.63 -9.37
CA GLU A 133 21.13 -10.85 -10.62
C GLU A 133 19.87 -10.93 -11.49
N ARG A 134 19.16 -12.06 -11.40
CA ARG A 134 17.88 -12.29 -12.09
C ARG A 134 16.71 -11.44 -11.57
N VAL A 135 16.77 -10.97 -10.33
CA VAL A 135 15.76 -10.07 -9.74
C VAL A 135 16.09 -8.62 -10.07
N GLU A 136 17.38 -8.27 -10.14
CA GLU A 136 17.81 -6.94 -10.58
C GLU A 136 17.35 -6.65 -12.01
N ASN A 137 17.50 -7.60 -12.90
CA ASN A 137 17.07 -7.46 -14.30
C ASN A 137 15.54 -7.38 -14.46
N ALA A 138 14.79 -8.01 -13.58
CA ALA A 138 13.32 -7.93 -13.59
C ALA A 138 12.77 -6.59 -13.07
N LEU A 139 13.56 -5.84 -12.32
CA LEU A 139 13.18 -4.53 -11.79
C LEU A 139 13.59 -3.36 -12.71
N ILE A 140 14.39 -3.61 -13.73
CA ILE A 140 14.97 -2.58 -14.61
C ILE A 140 14.31 -2.57 -16.01
N GLU A 141 13.66 -3.62 -16.43
CA GLU A 141 12.89 -3.68 -17.68
C GLU A 141 11.41 -3.25 -17.45
#